data_846e091ecba7869c26f6f3824a1336ef
#
_entry.id   846e091ecba7869c26f6f3824a1336ef
#
_cell.length_a   1.000
_cell.length_b   1.000
_cell.length_c   1.000
_cell.angle_alpha   90.00
_cell.angle_beta   90.00
_cell.angle_gamma   90.00
#
_symmetry.space_group_name_H-M   'P 1'
#
loop_
_entity.id
_entity.type
_entity.pdbx_description
1 polymer ?
#
loop_
_entity_poly.entity_id
_entity_poly.type
_entity_poly.pdbx_seq_one_letter_code
_entity_poly.pdbx_strand_id
1 'polypeptide(L)' 'SAKLSEYYTARDWKNYRTIIHALKNTSLLIGADIFSEKAKKLEYAAKDADEEILLKECEGFHEEYGKLLDRIQKMKE' A
#
# COMPACT_ATOMS: atom_id res chain seq x y z
N SER A 1 -3.27 -4.14 -6.61
CA SER A 1 -4.63 -4.05 -7.11
C SER A 1 -4.77 -2.86 -8.07
N ALA A 2 -5.67 -3.00 -9.05
CA ALA A 2 -5.89 -1.95 -10.04
C ALA A 2 -6.39 -0.65 -9.39
N LYS A 3 -7.20 -0.77 -8.35
CA LYS A 3 -7.75 0.39 -7.65
C LYS A 3 -6.67 1.20 -6.93
N LEU A 4 -5.67 0.53 -6.38
CA LEU A 4 -4.56 1.21 -5.72
C LEU A 4 -3.84 2.14 -6.70
N SER A 5 -3.52 1.64 -7.88
CA SER A 5 -2.89 2.43 -8.93
C SER A 5 -3.80 3.54 -9.45
N GLU A 6 -5.09 3.26 -9.62
CA GLU A 6 -6.07 4.25 -10.07
C GLU A 6 -6.17 5.44 -9.12
N TYR A 7 -6.30 5.18 -7.82
CA TYR A 7 -6.39 6.25 -6.83
C TYR A 7 -5.11 7.05 -6.76
N TYR A 8 -3.97 6.38 -6.87
CA TYR A 8 -2.67 7.04 -6.89
C TYR A 8 -2.54 7.97 -8.09
N THR A 9 -2.87 7.49 -9.28
CA THR A 9 -2.79 8.27 -10.52
C THR A 9 -3.74 9.47 -10.48
N ALA A 10 -4.94 9.27 -9.92
CA ALA A 10 -5.95 10.32 -9.81
C ALA A 10 -5.69 11.30 -8.67
N ARG A 11 -4.66 11.04 -7.85
CA ARG A 11 -4.37 11.84 -6.65
C ARG A 11 -5.53 11.83 -5.65
N ASP A 12 -6.31 10.75 -5.63
CA ASP A 12 -7.43 10.58 -4.71
C ASP A 12 -6.91 10.01 -3.39
N TRP A 13 -6.28 10.85 -2.59
CA TRP A 13 -5.59 10.43 -1.37
C TRP A 13 -6.55 9.91 -0.30
N LYS A 14 -7.79 10.37 -0.31
CA LYS A 14 -8.79 9.88 0.64
C LYS A 14 -9.06 8.38 0.43
N ASN A 15 -9.34 7.99 -0.79
CA ASN A 15 -9.60 6.58 -1.13
C ASN A 15 -8.32 5.76 -1.11
N TYR A 16 -7.19 6.36 -1.53
CA TYR A 16 -5.89 5.73 -1.44
C TYR A 16 -5.58 5.33 0.01
N ARG A 17 -5.78 6.26 0.94
CA ARG A 17 -5.55 6.00 2.37
C ARG A 17 -6.40 4.85 2.88
N THR A 18 -7.65 4.76 2.47
CA THR A 18 -8.56 3.69 2.88
C THR A 18 -8.02 2.32 2.47
N ILE A 19 -7.53 2.20 1.23
CA ILE A 19 -6.96 0.96 0.72
C ILE A 19 -5.65 0.63 1.45
N ILE A 20 -4.79 1.61 1.64
CA ILE A 20 -3.53 1.42 2.36
C ILE A 20 -3.77 0.96 3.80
N HIS A 21 -4.77 1.51 4.46
CA HIS A 21 -5.14 1.08 5.81
C HIS A 21 -5.54 -0.41 5.83
N ALA A 22 -6.34 -0.83 4.87
CA ALA A 22 -6.73 -2.24 4.76
C ALA A 22 -5.53 -3.15 4.48
N LEU A 23 -4.61 -2.71 3.62
CA LEU A 23 -3.38 -3.45 3.32
C LEU A 23 -2.49 -3.57 4.53
N LYS A 24 -2.39 -2.51 5.35
CA LYS A 24 -1.64 -2.54 6.58
C LYS A 24 -2.15 -3.63 7.52
N ASN A 25 -3.46 -3.68 7.72
CA ASN A 25 -4.08 -4.69 8.59
C ASN A 25 -3.89 -6.11 8.05
N THR A 26 -4.09 -6.31 6.76
CA THR A 26 -3.87 -7.61 6.12
C THR A 26 -2.42 -8.06 6.28
N SER A 27 -1.47 -7.14 6.11
CA SER A 27 -0.04 -7.44 6.25
C SER A 27 0.31 -7.90 7.67
N LEU A 28 -0.29 -7.29 8.68
CA LEU A 28 -0.09 -7.71 10.06
C LEU A 28 -0.60 -9.12 10.30
N LEU A 29 -1.75 -9.47 9.71
CA LEU A 29 -2.33 -10.80 9.86
C LEU A 29 -1.45 -11.91 9.28
N ILE A 30 -0.73 -11.62 8.20
CA ILE A 30 0.13 -12.61 7.55
C ILE A 30 1.60 -12.49 7.96
N GLY A 31 1.90 -11.66 8.95
CA GLY A 31 3.25 -11.51 9.48
C GLY A 31 4.21 -10.70 8.63
N ALA A 32 3.70 -9.91 7.69
CA ALA A 32 4.54 -9.05 6.85
C ALA A 32 4.78 -7.69 7.53
N ASP A 33 5.54 -7.70 8.61
CA ASP A 33 5.72 -6.53 9.48
C ASP A 33 6.37 -5.35 8.77
N ILE A 34 7.39 -5.61 7.95
CA ILE A 34 8.10 -4.54 7.23
C ILE A 34 7.16 -3.86 6.23
N PHE A 35 6.38 -4.67 5.51
CA PHE A 35 5.41 -4.14 4.57
C PHE A 35 4.32 -3.34 5.29
N SER A 36 3.87 -3.83 6.45
CA SER A 36 2.88 -3.14 7.26
C SER A 36 3.37 -1.78 7.73
N GLU A 37 4.63 -1.67 8.12
CA GLU A 37 5.21 -0.37 8.52
C GLU A 37 5.29 0.61 7.36
N LYS A 38 5.63 0.13 6.17
CA LYS A 38 5.64 0.96 4.96
C LYS A 38 4.24 1.46 4.63
N ALA A 39 3.23 0.59 4.76
CA ALA A 39 1.84 0.95 4.55
C ALA A 39 1.40 2.03 5.56
N LYS A 40 1.80 1.89 6.81
CA LYS A 40 1.50 2.88 7.84
C LYS A 40 2.07 4.25 7.50
N LYS A 41 3.31 4.29 7.02
CA LYS A 41 3.96 5.53 6.60
C LYS A 41 3.19 6.20 5.45
N LEU A 42 2.76 5.42 4.47
CA LEU A 42 1.97 5.94 3.36
C LEU A 42 0.58 6.40 3.80
N GLU A 43 -0.02 5.69 4.75
CA GLU A 43 -1.31 6.08 5.31
C GLU A 43 -1.25 7.47 5.92
N TYR A 44 -0.22 7.74 6.72
CA TYR A 44 -0.04 9.06 7.32
C TYR A 44 0.26 10.14 6.27
N ALA A 45 1.09 9.81 5.29
CA ALA A 45 1.38 10.74 4.20
C ALA A 45 0.13 11.09 3.40
N ALA A 46 -0.72 10.10 3.15
CA ALA A 46 -1.99 10.33 2.44
C ALA A 46 -2.96 11.16 3.27
N LYS A 47 -2.98 10.95 4.58
CA LYS A 47 -3.81 11.73 5.50
C LYS A 47 -3.44 13.21 5.45
N ASP A 48 -2.16 13.51 5.39
CA ASP A 48 -1.65 14.88 5.34
C ASP A 48 -1.54 15.41 3.91
N ALA A 49 -1.91 14.60 2.91
CA ALA A 49 -1.78 14.91 1.49
C ALA A 49 -0.35 15.33 1.12
N ASP A 50 0.63 14.67 1.73
CA ASP A 50 2.05 14.93 1.48
C ASP A 50 2.50 14.23 0.20
N GLU A 51 2.27 14.89 -0.94
CA GLU A 51 2.59 14.33 -2.25
C GLU A 51 4.07 14.01 -2.43
N GLU A 52 4.95 14.77 -1.81
CA GLU A 52 6.39 14.54 -1.93
C GLU A 52 6.75 13.15 -1.40
N ILE A 53 6.29 12.81 -0.20
CA ILE A 53 6.51 11.49 0.39
C ILE A 53 5.78 10.42 -0.41
N LEU A 54 4.52 10.67 -0.79
CA LEU A 54 3.73 9.71 -1.55
C LEU A 54 4.38 9.37 -2.88
N LEU A 55 4.82 10.36 -3.64
CA LEU A 55 5.47 10.13 -4.94
C LEU A 55 6.80 9.42 -4.80
N LYS A 56 7.53 9.69 -3.71
CA LYS A 56 8.83 9.08 -3.48
C LYS A 56 8.71 7.61 -3.07
N GLU A 57 7.73 7.28 -2.22
CA GLU A 57 7.65 5.95 -1.60
C GLU A 57 6.68 5.00 -2.31
N CYS A 58 5.71 5.54 -3.04
CA CYS A 58 4.66 4.69 -3.62
C CYS A 58 5.13 3.67 -4.63
N GLU A 59 6.08 4.02 -5.51
CA GLU A 59 6.57 3.08 -6.52
C GLU A 59 7.14 1.81 -5.89
N GLY A 60 8.02 1.99 -4.91
CA GLY A 60 8.60 0.85 -4.20
C GLY A 60 7.55 0.05 -3.45
N PHE A 61 6.58 0.73 -2.85
CA PHE A 61 5.49 0.07 -2.14
C PHE A 61 4.63 -0.77 -3.09
N HIS A 62 4.26 -0.22 -4.25
CA HIS A 62 3.45 -0.95 -5.22
C HIS A 62 4.19 -2.18 -5.76
N GLU A 63 5.49 -2.07 -5.98
CA GLU A 63 6.30 -3.20 -6.41
C GLU A 63 6.33 -4.29 -5.35
N GLU A 64 6.53 -3.93 -4.09
CA GLU A 64 6.52 -4.89 -3.00
C GLU A 64 5.14 -5.53 -2.80
N TYR A 65 4.08 -4.76 -3.00
CA TYR A 65 2.72 -5.29 -2.94
C TYR A 65 2.50 -6.35 -4.00
N GLY A 66 2.98 -6.11 -5.23
CA GLY A 66 2.91 -7.10 -6.29
C GLY A 66 3.61 -8.41 -5.93
N LYS A 67 4.80 -8.30 -5.33
CA LYS A 67 5.55 -9.47 -4.86
C LYS A 67 4.82 -10.20 -3.74
N LEU A 68 4.21 -9.46 -2.83
CA LEU A 68 3.44 -10.05 -1.74
C LEU A 68 2.23 -10.81 -2.26
N LEU A 69 1.50 -10.24 -3.21
CA LEU A 69 0.36 -10.91 -3.83
C LEU A 69 0.76 -12.20 -4.53
N ASP A 70 1.87 -12.19 -5.24
CA ASP A 70 2.40 -13.37 -5.92
C ASP A 70 2.71 -14.47 -4.90
N ARG A 71 3.32 -14.10 -3.79
CA ARG A 71 3.64 -15.03 -2.72
C ARG A 71 2.37 -15.65 -2.11
N ILE A 72 1.34 -14.83 -1.90
CA ILE A 72 0.06 -15.29 -1.36
C ILE A 72 -0.61 -16.27 -2.32
N GLN A 73 -0.59 -15.98 -3.61
CA GLN A 73 -1.15 -16.88 -4.63
C GLN A 73 -0.45 -18.23 -4.64
N LYS A 74 0.86 -18.23 -4.52
CA LYS A 74 1.64 -19.48 -4.46
C LYS A 74 1.30 -20.30 -3.22
N MET A 75 0.99 -19.63 -2.12
CA MET A 75 0.60 -20.32 -0.88
C MET A 75 -0.77 -20.99 -0.98
N LYS A 76 -1.65 -20.49 -1.85
CA LYS A 76 -2.98 -21.04 -2.05
C LYS A 76 -2.98 -22.27 -2.98
N GLU A 77 -1.95 -22.44 -3.76
CA GLU A 77 -1.80 -23.58 -4.64
C GLU A 77 -1.24 -24.77 -3.90
#